data_75e87012229171c0cc52785862e579c8
#
_entry.id   75e87012229171c0cc52785862e579c8
#
_cell.length_a   1.000
_cell.length_b   1.000
_cell.length_c   1.000
_cell.angle_alpha   90.00
_cell.angle_beta   90.00
_cell.angle_gamma   90.00
#
_symmetry.space_group_name_H-M   'P 1'
#
loop_
_entity.id
_entity.type
_entity.pdbx_description
1 polymer ?
#
loop_
_entity_poly.entity_id
_entity_poly.type
_entity_poly.pdbx_seq_one_letter_code
_entity_poly.pdbx_strand_id
1 'polypeptide(L)'
;MTNKKKILIETLHGSVAQLNELSSMTEGIDVYDAAGYVDTEFLMEALSCVNTFVNASNTVVQKISSLLAPDASTDEKKKQDEGKKWSVEEILKHCTLEDGVLKLPQVQFNKKSYAEAKKWIEEAGGSWQGWKVQGFTFPFNPERVFSILKDGKRCNLQQDYQFFETPADVADWLVMLAGGIHEDDTVLEPSAGRGALIKAIHRACPSVTVECYELMPENREFLHTLSNVILLDEDFTKNSVGSYTKIIANPPFSGNQDIEHVRLMYDRLEEGGTLAAITSQHWKFASEKKCIDFRNWLKEVHGEVFDISAGEFKESGTSIITLAVVIKK
;
A
#
# COMPACT_ATOMS: atom_id res chain seq x y z
N MET A 1 -5.81 -42.81 24.62
CA MET A 1 -5.39 -41.40 24.32
C MET A 1 -6.36 -40.88 23.30
N THR A 2 -7.06 -39.78 23.58
CA THR A 2 -8.02 -39.21 22.61
C THR A 2 -7.30 -38.70 21.37
N ASN A 3 -7.93 -38.78 20.20
CA ASN A 3 -7.36 -38.34 18.92
C ASN A 3 -6.84 -36.90 18.98
N LYS A 4 -7.51 -36.02 19.76
CA LYS A 4 -7.10 -34.63 20.03
C LYS A 4 -5.73 -34.53 20.74
N LYS A 5 -5.44 -35.43 21.72
CA LYS A 5 -4.14 -35.45 22.39
C LYS A 5 -3.01 -35.89 21.46
N LYS A 6 -3.27 -36.80 20.52
CA LYS A 6 -2.29 -37.25 19.53
C LYS A 6 -1.94 -36.12 18.56
N ILE A 7 -2.94 -35.42 18.03
CA ILE A 7 -2.76 -34.26 17.14
C ILE A 7 -1.99 -33.12 17.84
N LEU A 8 -2.28 -32.88 19.13
CA LEU A 8 -1.57 -31.86 19.91
C LEU A 8 -0.08 -32.18 20.05
N ILE A 9 0.24 -33.45 20.38
CA ILE A 9 1.62 -33.93 20.54
C ILE A 9 2.37 -33.85 19.21
N GLU A 10 1.77 -34.26 18.09
CA GLU A 10 2.38 -34.16 16.76
C GLU A 10 2.61 -32.71 16.34
N THR A 11 1.67 -31.81 16.65
CA THR A 11 1.82 -30.37 16.38
C THR A 11 2.94 -29.75 17.22
N LEU A 12 3.07 -30.10 18.49
CA LEU A 12 4.14 -29.65 19.38
C LEU A 12 5.51 -30.16 18.93
N HIS A 13 5.62 -31.44 18.54
CA HIS A 13 6.88 -31.96 18.00
C HIS A 13 7.32 -31.27 16.72
N GLY A 14 6.41 -30.97 15.77
CA GLY A 14 6.73 -30.23 14.58
C GLY A 14 7.22 -28.81 14.87
N SER A 15 6.65 -28.15 15.87
CA SER A 15 7.06 -26.79 16.28
C SER A 15 8.38 -26.77 17.02
N VAL A 16 8.65 -27.77 17.85
CA VAL A 16 9.97 -27.93 18.52
C VAL A 16 11.06 -28.22 17.49
N ALA A 17 10.79 -29.02 16.46
CA ALA A 17 11.73 -29.27 15.38
C ALA A 17 12.09 -27.99 14.63
N GLN A 18 11.10 -27.14 14.29
CA GLN A 18 11.32 -25.84 13.65
C GLN A 18 12.09 -24.87 14.57
N LEU A 19 11.85 -24.89 15.87
CA LEU A 19 12.57 -24.12 16.88
C LEU A 19 14.06 -24.52 16.95
N ASN A 20 14.33 -25.82 16.93
CA ASN A 20 15.68 -26.34 16.97
C ASN A 20 16.45 -26.02 15.67
N GLU A 21 15.78 -26.05 14.53
CA GLU A 21 16.36 -25.66 13.25
C GLU A 21 16.72 -24.17 13.25
N LEU A 22 15.84 -23.28 13.72
CA LEU A 22 16.12 -21.85 13.87
C LEU A 22 17.24 -21.57 14.89
N SER A 23 17.27 -22.31 16.01
CA SER A 23 18.35 -22.19 17.01
C SER A 23 19.70 -22.61 16.43
N SER A 24 19.75 -23.65 15.59
CA SER A 24 20.99 -24.09 14.94
C SER A 24 21.49 -23.10 13.88
N MET A 25 20.58 -22.33 13.27
CA MET A 25 20.95 -21.28 12.30
C MET A 25 21.55 -20.04 12.98
N THR A 26 21.29 -19.84 14.29
CA THR A 26 21.82 -18.68 15.04
C THR A 26 23.09 -19.00 15.83
N GLU A 27 23.47 -20.28 15.96
CA GLU A 27 24.72 -20.67 16.62
C GLU A 27 25.93 -20.44 15.70
N GLY A 28 26.76 -19.45 16.04
CA GLY A 28 28.05 -19.18 15.38
C GLY A 28 28.03 -18.06 14.36
N ILE A 29 27.06 -17.17 14.37
CA ILE A 29 26.97 -16.07 13.44
C ILE A 29 27.75 -14.86 13.94
N ASP A 30 28.74 -14.44 13.17
CA ASP A 30 29.47 -13.19 13.38
C ASP A 30 28.68 -12.05 12.71
N VAL A 31 28.21 -11.11 13.52
CA VAL A 31 27.34 -9.99 13.08
C VAL A 31 28.15 -8.88 12.40
N TYR A 32 29.45 -9.01 12.38
CA TYR A 32 30.36 -7.99 11.82
C TYR A 32 31.08 -8.53 10.60
N ASP A 33 31.14 -7.67 9.56
CA ASP A 33 32.04 -7.97 8.43
C ASP A 33 33.51 -7.89 8.81
N ALA A 34 34.41 -8.28 7.90
CA ALA A 34 35.83 -8.25 8.11
C ALA A 34 36.45 -6.85 8.41
N ALA A 35 35.64 -5.78 8.23
CA ALA A 35 36.00 -4.39 8.51
C ALA A 35 35.38 -3.89 9.83
N GLY A 36 34.59 -4.72 10.54
CA GLY A 36 33.96 -4.37 11.81
C GLY A 36 32.65 -3.57 11.66
N TYR A 37 32.03 -3.56 10.47
CA TYR A 37 30.71 -2.99 10.23
C TYR A 37 29.64 -4.05 10.37
N VAL A 38 28.44 -3.62 10.81
CA VAL A 38 27.29 -4.51 10.91
C VAL A 38 26.83 -4.94 9.52
N ASP A 39 26.80 -6.25 9.28
CA ASP A 39 26.29 -6.83 8.04
C ASP A 39 24.76 -6.65 7.99
N THR A 40 24.32 -5.72 7.16
CA THR A 40 22.89 -5.38 7.01
C THR A 40 22.10 -6.49 6.33
N GLU A 41 22.69 -7.26 5.43
CA GLU A 41 22.05 -8.39 4.74
C GLU A 41 21.78 -9.50 5.76
N PHE A 42 22.73 -9.79 6.60
CA PHE A 42 22.59 -10.73 7.70
C PHE A 42 21.52 -10.30 8.72
N LEU A 43 21.47 -9.02 9.10
CA LEU A 43 20.41 -8.50 9.99
C LEU A 43 19.03 -8.67 9.39
N MET A 44 18.86 -8.47 8.08
CA MET A 44 17.58 -8.65 7.39
C MET A 44 17.18 -10.14 7.34
N GLU A 45 18.10 -11.06 7.11
CA GLU A 45 17.86 -12.51 7.21
C GLU A 45 17.47 -12.92 8.63
N ALA A 46 18.20 -12.44 9.64
CA ALA A 46 17.89 -12.73 11.05
C ALA A 46 16.50 -12.21 11.45
N LEU A 47 16.13 -11.00 11.02
CA LEU A 47 14.78 -10.44 11.23
C LEU A 47 13.69 -11.25 10.52
N SER A 48 13.96 -11.74 9.31
CA SER A 48 13.06 -12.62 8.55
C SER A 48 12.85 -13.95 9.29
N CYS A 49 13.90 -14.55 9.83
CA CYS A 49 13.85 -15.77 10.64
C CYS A 49 13.03 -15.54 11.93
N VAL A 50 13.26 -14.43 12.64
CA VAL A 50 12.50 -14.06 13.85
C VAL A 50 11.01 -13.88 13.54
N ASN A 51 10.66 -13.22 12.46
CA ASN A 51 9.27 -13.05 12.03
C ASN A 51 8.61 -14.39 11.67
N THR A 52 9.30 -15.27 10.99
CA THR A 52 8.84 -16.62 10.66
C THR A 52 8.59 -17.43 11.95
N PHE A 53 9.48 -17.34 12.92
CA PHE A 53 9.35 -17.95 14.22
C PHE A 53 8.15 -17.44 15.01
N VAL A 54 7.96 -16.13 15.08
CA VAL A 54 6.82 -15.51 15.79
C VAL A 54 5.50 -15.94 15.16
N ASN A 55 5.41 -15.99 13.83
CA ASN A 55 4.21 -16.44 13.12
C ASN A 55 3.90 -17.92 13.34
N ALA A 56 4.92 -18.80 13.33
CA ALA A 56 4.79 -20.21 13.62
C ALA A 56 4.32 -20.43 15.08
N SER A 57 4.91 -19.70 16.04
CA SER A 57 4.54 -19.77 17.46
C SER A 57 3.09 -19.32 17.69
N ASN A 58 2.65 -18.25 17.07
CA ASN A 58 1.27 -17.77 17.13
C ASN A 58 0.27 -18.81 16.58
N THR A 59 0.62 -19.46 15.47
CA THR A 59 -0.21 -20.53 14.87
C THR A 59 -0.35 -21.72 15.81
N VAL A 60 0.72 -22.09 16.50
CA VAL A 60 0.72 -23.18 17.49
C VAL A 60 -0.14 -22.83 18.69
N VAL A 61 0.00 -21.62 19.25
CA VAL A 61 -0.80 -21.13 20.38
C VAL A 61 -2.30 -21.13 20.03
N GLN A 62 -2.66 -20.66 18.84
CA GLN A 62 -4.05 -20.68 18.37
C GLN A 62 -4.59 -22.09 18.23
N LYS A 63 -3.81 -23.02 17.66
CA LYS A 63 -4.18 -24.43 17.53
C LYS A 63 -4.32 -25.12 18.88
N ILE A 64 -3.41 -24.89 19.83
CA ILE A 64 -3.49 -25.39 21.21
C ILE A 64 -4.74 -24.85 21.89
N SER A 65 -5.01 -23.57 21.83
CA SER A 65 -6.19 -22.91 22.40
C SER A 65 -7.49 -23.50 21.84
N SER A 66 -7.55 -23.77 20.53
CA SER A 66 -8.72 -24.41 19.91
C SER A 66 -8.92 -25.87 20.31
N LEU A 67 -7.83 -26.60 20.62
CA LEU A 67 -7.87 -28.01 21.02
C LEU A 67 -8.14 -28.21 22.54
N LEU A 68 -7.78 -27.22 23.36
CA LEU A 68 -8.01 -27.21 24.81
C LEU A 68 -9.37 -26.62 25.19
N ALA A 69 -10.07 -25.98 24.26
CA ALA A 69 -11.42 -25.50 24.51
C ALA A 69 -12.32 -26.68 24.92
N PRO A 70 -13.08 -26.61 26.04
CA PRO A 70 -13.96 -27.68 26.46
C PRO A 70 -15.00 -28.00 25.40
N ASP A 71 -15.29 -29.27 25.16
CA ASP A 71 -16.38 -29.72 24.28
C ASP A 71 -17.72 -29.25 24.88
N ALA A 72 -18.13 -28.03 24.56
CA ALA A 72 -19.49 -27.60 24.84
C ALA A 72 -20.41 -28.27 23.81
N SER A 73 -21.41 -28.96 24.34
CA SER A 73 -22.44 -29.64 23.55
C SER A 73 -23.01 -28.74 22.47
N THR A 74 -23.22 -29.30 21.28
CA THR A 74 -23.55 -28.61 20.03
C THR A 74 -24.84 -27.79 20.06
N ASP A 75 -25.69 -27.96 21.06
CA ASP A 75 -26.98 -27.26 21.14
C ASP A 75 -26.94 -25.94 21.95
N GLU A 76 -26.01 -25.80 22.91
CA GLU A 76 -25.85 -24.56 23.66
C GLU A 76 -24.98 -23.52 22.91
N LYS A 77 -24.07 -23.94 22.01
CA LYS A 77 -23.24 -23.03 21.20
C LYS A 77 -24.02 -22.19 20.18
N LYS A 78 -25.21 -22.66 19.75
CA LYS A 78 -26.05 -21.85 18.82
C LYS A 78 -26.77 -20.67 19.48
N LYS A 79 -26.94 -20.70 20.80
CA LYS A 79 -27.65 -19.62 21.54
C LYS A 79 -26.74 -18.57 22.19
N GLN A 80 -25.43 -18.87 22.38
CA GLN A 80 -24.47 -17.92 22.98
C GLN A 80 -23.70 -17.04 21.99
N ASP A 81 -23.85 -17.25 20.68
CA ASP A 81 -23.13 -16.50 19.63
C ASP A 81 -23.98 -15.35 19.02
N GLU A 82 -25.12 -15.01 19.62
CA GLU A 82 -25.90 -13.80 19.29
C GLU A 82 -25.38 -12.62 20.10
N GLY A 83 -24.21 -12.10 19.71
CA GLY A 83 -23.76 -10.79 20.18
C GLY A 83 -24.79 -9.71 19.83
N LYS A 84 -24.62 -8.52 20.39
CA LYS A 84 -25.55 -7.39 20.18
C LYS A 84 -25.84 -7.21 18.69
N LYS A 85 -27.11 -7.22 18.31
CA LYS A 85 -27.58 -7.05 16.92
C LYS A 85 -27.48 -5.58 16.49
N TRP A 86 -26.29 -5.04 16.49
CA TRP A 86 -26.05 -3.72 15.90
C TRP A 86 -25.78 -3.85 14.42
N SER A 87 -26.30 -2.90 13.64
CA SER A 87 -25.89 -2.72 12.25
C SER A 87 -24.45 -2.20 12.18
N VAL A 88 -23.86 -2.19 10.98
CA VAL A 88 -22.51 -1.64 10.76
C VAL A 88 -22.49 -0.15 11.15
N GLU A 89 -23.50 0.59 10.73
CA GLU A 89 -23.64 2.01 11.00
C GLU A 89 -23.78 2.30 12.52
N GLU A 90 -24.51 1.45 13.23
CA GLU A 90 -24.62 1.58 14.69
C GLU A 90 -23.29 1.31 15.39
N ILE A 91 -22.52 0.32 14.93
CA ILE A 91 -21.16 0.06 15.46
C ILE A 91 -20.27 1.28 15.23
N LEU A 92 -20.21 1.78 14.00
CA LEU A 92 -19.36 2.90 13.61
C LEU A 92 -19.75 4.19 14.32
N LYS A 93 -21.06 4.45 14.51
CA LYS A 93 -21.56 5.61 15.27
C LYS A 93 -21.07 5.65 16.71
N HIS A 94 -20.86 4.50 17.32
CA HIS A 94 -20.42 4.39 18.71
C HIS A 94 -18.89 4.20 18.85
N CYS A 95 -18.15 4.18 17.75
CA CYS A 95 -16.69 4.24 17.80
C CYS A 95 -16.19 5.57 18.39
N THR A 96 -15.04 5.53 19.02
CA THR A 96 -14.33 6.73 19.49
C THR A 96 -13.02 6.87 18.75
N LEU A 97 -12.54 8.11 18.63
CA LEU A 97 -11.22 8.43 18.12
C LEU A 97 -10.43 9.05 19.29
N GLU A 98 -9.37 8.38 19.72
CA GLU A 98 -8.52 8.78 20.84
C GLU A 98 -7.06 8.72 20.38
N ASP A 99 -6.36 9.83 20.42
CA ASP A 99 -4.95 9.94 19.99
C ASP A 99 -4.67 9.35 18.60
N GLY A 100 -5.59 9.58 17.65
CA GLY A 100 -5.48 9.04 16.28
C GLY A 100 -5.82 7.54 16.14
N VAL A 101 -6.26 6.90 17.23
CA VAL A 101 -6.67 5.49 17.24
C VAL A 101 -8.19 5.39 17.28
N LEU A 102 -8.77 4.73 16.27
CA LEU A 102 -10.20 4.41 16.25
C LEU A 102 -10.45 3.16 17.10
N LYS A 103 -11.26 3.30 18.14
CA LYS A 103 -11.64 2.22 19.04
C LYS A 103 -13.10 1.83 18.84
N LEU A 104 -13.32 0.52 18.81
CA LEU A 104 -14.66 -0.05 18.78
C LEU A 104 -15.31 -0.01 20.19
N PRO A 105 -16.65 0.07 20.27
CA PRO A 105 -17.36 -0.07 21.53
C PRO A 105 -17.03 -1.39 22.24
N GLN A 106 -16.87 -1.36 23.56
CA GLN A 106 -16.55 -2.50 24.41
C GLN A 106 -17.77 -3.41 24.63
N VAL A 107 -18.33 -3.95 23.55
CA VAL A 107 -19.48 -4.88 23.58
C VAL A 107 -19.24 -6.04 22.61
N GLN A 108 -19.88 -7.18 22.90
CA GLN A 108 -19.82 -8.32 21.99
C GLN A 108 -20.78 -8.13 20.83
N PHE A 109 -20.26 -8.07 19.62
CA PHE A 109 -21.04 -7.97 18.40
C PHE A 109 -21.32 -9.33 17.78
N ASN A 110 -22.34 -9.43 16.92
CA ASN A 110 -22.44 -10.58 16.03
C ASN A 110 -21.28 -10.56 15.00
N LYS A 111 -20.83 -11.75 14.61
CA LYS A 111 -19.63 -11.91 13.76
C LYS A 111 -19.75 -11.19 12.41
N LYS A 112 -20.96 -11.18 11.82
CA LYS A 112 -21.18 -10.59 10.49
C LYS A 112 -21.02 -9.06 10.52
N SER A 113 -21.74 -8.38 11.44
CA SER A 113 -21.66 -6.92 11.55
C SER A 113 -20.26 -6.46 11.98
N TYR A 114 -19.58 -7.21 12.86
CA TYR A 114 -18.21 -6.93 13.24
C TYR A 114 -17.25 -7.02 12.04
N ALA A 115 -17.32 -8.12 11.27
CA ALA A 115 -16.45 -8.31 10.11
C ALA A 115 -16.66 -7.22 9.05
N GLU A 116 -17.90 -6.80 8.86
CA GLU A 116 -18.24 -5.75 7.90
C GLU A 116 -17.82 -4.36 8.39
N ALA A 117 -18.03 -4.03 9.66
CA ALA A 117 -17.53 -2.78 10.26
C ALA A 117 -16.01 -2.69 10.20
N LYS A 118 -15.31 -3.79 10.55
CA LYS A 118 -13.87 -3.90 10.39
C LYS A 118 -13.42 -3.62 8.96
N LYS A 119 -14.10 -4.24 7.97
CA LYS A 119 -13.81 -4.04 6.56
C LYS A 119 -13.97 -2.57 6.15
N TRP A 120 -15.02 -1.87 6.59
CA TRP A 120 -15.21 -0.45 6.27
C TRP A 120 -14.10 0.44 6.86
N ILE A 121 -13.64 0.12 8.09
CA ILE A 121 -12.53 0.85 8.71
C ILE A 121 -11.21 0.57 7.97
N GLU A 122 -10.97 -0.68 7.55
CA GLU A 122 -9.77 -1.07 6.78
C GLU A 122 -9.77 -0.41 5.38
N GLU A 123 -10.92 -0.35 4.70
CA GLU A 123 -11.07 0.36 3.43
C GLU A 123 -10.86 1.87 3.57
N ALA A 124 -11.17 2.44 4.73
CA ALA A 124 -10.87 3.82 5.06
C ALA A 124 -9.40 4.05 5.50
N GLY A 125 -8.53 3.05 5.34
CA GLY A 125 -7.10 3.13 5.64
C GLY A 125 -6.71 2.73 7.05
N GLY A 126 -7.64 2.22 7.86
CA GLY A 126 -7.36 1.74 9.21
C GLY A 126 -6.69 0.37 9.22
N SER A 127 -5.73 0.18 10.12
CA SER A 127 -5.06 -1.11 10.36
C SER A 127 -5.25 -1.51 11.82
N TRP A 128 -5.78 -2.73 12.03
CA TRP A 128 -6.00 -3.22 13.40
C TRP A 128 -4.69 -3.48 14.12
N GLN A 129 -4.53 -2.86 15.27
CA GLN A 129 -3.43 -3.09 16.19
C GLN A 129 -3.96 -3.73 17.47
N GLY A 130 -3.60 -4.99 17.66
CA GLY A 130 -3.95 -5.76 18.86
C GLY A 130 -3.12 -5.38 20.08
N TRP A 131 -3.06 -6.27 21.06
CA TRP A 131 -2.21 -6.24 22.24
C TRP A 131 -2.27 -4.92 23.04
N LYS A 132 -1.43 -3.92 22.76
CA LYS A 132 -1.34 -2.67 23.52
C LYS A 132 -2.33 -1.60 23.08
N VAL A 133 -2.62 -1.52 21.77
CA VAL A 133 -3.43 -0.45 21.17
C VAL A 133 -4.91 -0.78 21.23
N GLN A 134 -5.29 -2.03 20.91
CA GLN A 134 -6.68 -2.52 20.85
C GLN A 134 -7.60 -1.59 20.04
N GLY A 135 -7.13 -1.17 18.86
CA GLY A 135 -7.84 -0.25 17.99
C GLY A 135 -7.26 -0.22 16.58
N PHE A 136 -7.84 0.60 15.72
CA PHE A 136 -7.34 0.83 14.37
C PHE A 136 -6.48 2.08 14.35
N THR A 137 -5.25 1.94 13.87
CA THR A 137 -4.34 3.05 13.58
C THR A 137 -4.39 3.41 12.11
N PHE A 138 -4.07 4.65 11.80
CA PHE A 138 -4.05 5.17 10.43
C PHE A 138 -2.66 5.77 10.15
N PRO A 139 -2.15 5.67 8.90
CA PRO A 139 -0.88 6.28 8.53
C PRO A 139 -1.01 7.79 8.22
N PHE A 140 -2.12 8.42 8.59
CA PHE A 140 -2.48 9.83 8.39
C PHE A 140 -3.43 10.29 9.51
N ASN A 141 -3.79 11.57 9.55
CA ASN A 141 -4.82 12.08 10.48
C ASN A 141 -6.21 11.51 10.10
N PRO A 142 -6.82 10.63 10.93
CA PRO A 142 -8.03 9.93 10.58
C PRO A 142 -9.34 10.74 10.81
N GLU A 143 -9.29 11.97 11.25
CA GLU A 143 -10.51 12.73 11.63
C GLU A 143 -11.53 12.80 10.52
N ARG A 144 -11.11 13.05 9.26
CA ARG A 144 -12.01 13.13 8.11
C ARG A 144 -12.67 11.78 7.83
N VAL A 145 -11.90 10.71 7.72
CA VAL A 145 -12.44 9.36 7.44
C VAL A 145 -13.29 8.86 8.61
N PHE A 146 -12.89 9.17 9.85
CA PHE A 146 -13.67 8.85 11.03
C PHE A 146 -15.03 9.54 11.03
N SER A 147 -15.11 10.83 10.66
CA SER A 147 -16.38 11.54 10.51
C SER A 147 -17.29 10.90 9.48
N ILE A 148 -16.75 10.51 8.31
CA ILE A 148 -17.50 9.82 7.24
C ILE A 148 -18.05 8.48 7.75
N LEU A 149 -17.22 7.67 8.40
CA LEU A 149 -17.61 6.37 8.96
C LEU A 149 -18.68 6.54 10.05
N LYS A 150 -18.54 7.55 10.92
CA LYS A 150 -19.48 7.84 12.01
C LYS A 150 -20.84 8.28 11.50
N ASP A 151 -20.89 8.91 10.34
CA ASP A 151 -22.13 9.24 9.62
C ASP A 151 -22.79 8.02 8.96
N GLY A 152 -22.23 6.81 9.12
CA GLY A 152 -22.72 5.58 8.51
C GLY A 152 -22.44 5.49 7.00
N LYS A 153 -21.48 6.25 6.51
CA LYS A 153 -21.05 6.22 5.11
C LYS A 153 -19.79 5.39 4.96
N ARG A 154 -19.74 4.56 3.92
CA ARG A 154 -18.55 3.80 3.55
C ARG A 154 -17.56 4.74 2.86
N CYS A 155 -16.31 4.66 3.25
CA CYS A 155 -15.19 5.36 2.63
C CYS A 155 -14.17 4.30 2.18
N ASN A 156 -13.92 4.20 0.90
CA ASN A 156 -12.90 3.29 0.35
C ASN A 156 -11.85 4.10 -0.36
N LEU A 157 -10.81 4.51 0.39
CA LEU A 157 -9.77 5.40 -0.13
C LEU A 157 -9.04 4.82 -1.34
N GLN A 158 -8.82 3.50 -1.35
CA GLN A 158 -8.16 2.84 -2.49
C GLN A 158 -9.04 2.87 -3.75
N GLN A 159 -10.36 2.68 -3.60
CA GLN A 159 -11.29 2.71 -4.72
C GLN A 159 -11.61 4.14 -5.16
N ASP A 160 -11.82 5.05 -4.20
CA ASP A 160 -12.26 6.42 -4.46
C ASP A 160 -11.14 7.27 -5.10
N TYR A 161 -9.88 7.06 -4.68
CA TYR A 161 -8.71 7.80 -5.17
C TYR A 161 -7.76 6.94 -6.03
N GLN A 162 -8.02 5.64 -6.17
CA GLN A 162 -7.18 4.68 -6.91
C GLN A 162 -5.69 4.74 -6.48
N PHE A 163 -5.48 4.96 -5.19
CA PHE A 163 -4.16 5.09 -4.61
C PHE A 163 -3.48 3.73 -4.48
N PHE A 164 -2.39 3.54 -5.23
CA PHE A 164 -1.48 2.41 -5.15
C PHE A 164 -0.07 2.96 -5.04
N GLU A 165 0.55 2.76 -3.88
CA GLU A 165 1.91 3.23 -3.67
C GLU A 165 2.89 2.54 -4.63
N THR A 166 3.74 3.30 -5.29
CA THR A 166 4.75 2.77 -6.22
C THR A 166 5.88 2.15 -5.40
N PRO A 167 6.23 0.86 -5.60
CA PRO A 167 7.38 0.24 -4.95
C PRO A 167 8.67 1.00 -5.25
N ALA A 168 9.62 0.99 -4.30
CA ALA A 168 10.80 1.83 -4.37
C ALA A 168 11.70 1.51 -5.56
N ASP A 169 11.88 0.24 -5.89
CA ASP A 169 12.65 -0.24 -7.04
C ASP A 169 12.01 0.15 -8.37
N VAL A 170 10.68 0.04 -8.48
CA VAL A 170 9.91 0.53 -9.67
C VAL A 170 10.03 2.04 -9.80
N ALA A 171 9.97 2.77 -8.67
CA ALA A 171 10.12 4.22 -8.67
C ALA A 171 11.52 4.65 -9.13
N ASP A 172 12.57 4.00 -8.63
CA ASP A 172 13.95 4.27 -9.03
C ASP A 172 14.19 3.92 -10.50
N TRP A 173 13.62 2.81 -10.97
CA TRP A 173 13.69 2.42 -12.36
C TRP A 173 12.97 3.42 -13.28
N LEU A 174 11.81 3.95 -12.86
CA LEU A 174 11.09 4.96 -13.65
C LEU A 174 11.87 6.28 -13.76
N VAL A 175 12.55 6.70 -12.68
CA VAL A 175 13.47 7.85 -12.68
C VAL A 175 14.64 7.61 -13.65
N MET A 176 15.19 6.41 -13.67
CA MET A 176 16.25 6.03 -14.63
C MET A 176 15.76 6.08 -16.07
N LEU A 177 14.55 5.59 -16.37
CA LEU A 177 13.93 5.67 -17.69
C LEU A 177 13.69 7.11 -18.17
N ALA A 178 13.43 8.03 -17.23
CA ALA A 178 13.35 9.47 -17.53
C ALA A 178 14.71 10.10 -17.87
N GLY A 179 15.78 9.32 -17.85
CA GLY A 179 17.15 9.79 -18.10
C GLY A 179 17.85 10.37 -16.86
N GLY A 180 17.36 10.01 -15.65
CA GLY A 180 17.82 10.57 -14.39
C GLY A 180 17.29 11.99 -14.12
N ILE A 181 17.72 12.57 -13.00
CA ILE A 181 17.34 13.91 -12.54
C ILE A 181 18.60 14.72 -12.29
N HIS A 182 18.61 15.97 -12.76
CA HIS A 182 19.70 16.91 -12.61
C HIS A 182 19.25 18.16 -11.83
N GLU A 183 20.20 18.95 -11.34
CA GLU A 183 19.88 20.12 -10.50
C GLU A 183 19.13 21.23 -11.22
N ASP A 184 19.29 21.32 -12.55
CA ASP A 184 18.63 22.27 -13.43
C ASP A 184 17.29 21.80 -13.99
N ASP A 185 16.86 20.58 -13.64
CA ASP A 185 15.56 20.07 -14.06
C ASP A 185 14.40 20.77 -13.35
N THR A 186 13.36 21.07 -14.11
CA THR A 186 12.03 21.38 -13.60
C THR A 186 11.21 20.09 -13.59
N VAL A 187 10.77 19.66 -12.41
CA VAL A 187 10.21 18.31 -12.22
C VAL A 187 8.76 18.36 -11.75
N LEU A 188 7.89 17.60 -12.43
CA LEU A 188 6.49 17.43 -12.07
C LEU A 188 6.16 15.97 -11.71
N GLU A 189 5.42 15.79 -10.61
CA GLU A 189 4.69 14.57 -10.24
C GLU A 189 3.19 14.89 -10.13
N PRO A 190 2.37 14.60 -11.15
CA PRO A 190 0.97 15.04 -11.19
C PRO A 190 -0.01 14.16 -10.40
N SER A 191 0.44 13.11 -9.72
CA SER A 191 -0.38 12.16 -8.96
C SER A 191 0.40 11.61 -7.77
N ALA A 192 0.90 12.53 -6.92
CA ALA A 192 2.03 12.29 -6.03
C ALA A 192 1.80 11.23 -4.95
N GLY A 193 0.54 10.92 -4.59
CA GLY A 193 0.25 9.98 -3.52
C GLY A 193 0.96 10.37 -2.22
N ARG A 194 1.70 9.44 -1.64
CA ARG A 194 2.57 9.69 -0.47
C ARG A 194 4.02 9.96 -0.85
N GLY A 195 4.25 10.44 -2.08
CA GLY A 195 5.55 10.86 -2.54
C GLY A 195 6.54 9.70 -2.78
N ALA A 196 6.07 8.53 -3.18
CA ALA A 196 6.96 7.40 -3.50
C ALA A 196 7.92 7.75 -4.65
N LEU A 197 7.39 8.33 -5.74
CA LEU A 197 8.19 8.82 -6.87
C LEU A 197 9.02 10.05 -6.48
N ILE A 198 8.48 10.97 -5.68
CA ILE A 198 9.22 12.13 -5.16
C ILE A 198 10.45 11.69 -4.36
N LYS A 199 10.30 10.67 -3.49
CA LYS A 199 11.44 10.10 -2.76
C LYS A 199 12.48 9.48 -3.70
N ALA A 200 12.08 8.84 -4.79
CA ALA A 200 13.00 8.31 -5.80
C ALA A 200 13.73 9.44 -6.55
N ILE A 201 13.01 10.50 -6.93
CA ILE A 201 13.57 11.71 -7.52
C ILE A 201 14.61 12.32 -6.58
N HIS A 202 14.31 12.48 -5.29
CA HIS A 202 15.24 13.02 -4.31
C HIS A 202 16.40 12.08 -3.98
N ARG A 203 16.28 10.76 -4.15
CA ARG A 203 17.44 9.84 -4.10
C ARG A 203 18.39 10.09 -5.27
N ALA A 204 17.86 10.41 -6.44
CA ALA A 204 18.69 10.73 -7.62
C ALA A 204 19.28 12.15 -7.55
N CYS A 205 18.51 13.14 -7.09
CA CYS A 205 18.95 14.53 -6.94
C CYS A 205 18.29 15.18 -5.72
N PRO A 206 18.94 15.20 -4.54
CA PRO A 206 18.36 15.70 -3.29
C PRO A 206 18.01 17.18 -3.28
N SER A 207 18.66 17.98 -4.13
CA SER A 207 18.48 19.44 -4.21
C SER A 207 17.32 19.87 -5.09
N VAL A 208 16.83 19.00 -5.99
CA VAL A 208 15.76 19.36 -6.93
C VAL A 208 14.45 19.61 -6.22
N THR A 209 13.72 20.62 -6.66
CA THR A 209 12.35 20.88 -6.21
C THR A 209 11.37 20.14 -7.12
N VAL A 210 10.46 19.39 -6.52
CA VAL A 210 9.39 18.68 -7.23
C VAL A 210 8.07 19.41 -7.04
N GLU A 211 7.48 19.86 -8.13
CA GLU A 211 6.11 20.35 -8.16
C GLU A 211 5.16 19.15 -8.30
N CYS A 212 4.03 19.18 -7.59
CA CYS A 212 3.13 18.03 -7.59
C CYS A 212 1.66 18.40 -7.44
N TYR A 213 0.81 17.43 -7.77
CA TYR A 213 -0.64 17.44 -7.52
C TYR A 213 -1.03 16.19 -6.75
N GLU A 214 -2.03 16.30 -5.88
CA GLU A 214 -2.56 15.16 -5.15
C GLU A 214 -4.02 15.37 -4.75
N LEU A 215 -4.90 14.48 -5.22
CA LEU A 215 -6.35 14.59 -5.03
C LEU A 215 -6.79 14.21 -3.61
N MET A 216 -6.13 13.21 -3.00
CA MET A 216 -6.50 12.69 -1.68
C MET A 216 -6.01 13.61 -0.55
N PRO A 217 -6.91 14.18 0.26
CA PRO A 217 -6.53 15.13 1.31
C PRO A 217 -5.49 14.59 2.30
N GLU A 218 -5.61 13.31 2.70
CA GLU A 218 -4.70 12.66 3.65
C GLU A 218 -3.27 12.56 3.12
N ASN A 219 -3.11 12.38 1.80
CA ASN A 219 -1.80 12.35 1.17
C ASN A 219 -1.20 13.76 1.07
N ARG A 220 -2.04 14.79 0.85
CA ARG A 220 -1.57 16.18 0.80
C ARG A 220 -0.94 16.62 2.13
N GLU A 221 -1.55 16.25 3.26
CA GLU A 221 -0.98 16.51 4.59
C GLU A 221 0.42 15.90 4.73
N PHE A 222 0.60 14.69 4.18
CA PHE A 222 1.91 14.03 4.20
C PHE A 222 2.91 14.74 3.29
N LEU A 223 2.53 15.15 2.09
CA LEU A 223 3.40 15.84 1.13
C LEU A 223 3.96 17.15 1.69
N HIS A 224 3.19 17.88 2.50
CA HIS A 224 3.66 19.08 3.21
C HIS A 224 4.79 18.82 4.21
N THR A 225 5.02 17.58 4.61
CA THR A 225 6.14 17.22 5.50
C THR A 225 7.44 16.94 4.76
N LEU A 226 7.40 16.81 3.43
CA LEU A 226 8.57 16.55 2.61
C LEU A 226 9.30 17.85 2.25
N SER A 227 10.63 17.81 2.29
CA SER A 227 11.48 18.93 1.85
C SER A 227 11.50 19.02 0.31
N ASN A 228 11.68 20.22 -0.23
CA ASN A 228 11.79 20.47 -1.67
C ASN A 228 10.60 19.93 -2.48
N VAL A 229 9.38 20.05 -1.92
CA VAL A 229 8.12 19.68 -2.57
C VAL A 229 7.18 20.88 -2.56
N ILE A 230 6.60 21.17 -3.71
CA ILE A 230 5.59 22.23 -3.88
C ILE A 230 4.30 21.57 -4.35
N LEU A 231 3.30 21.52 -3.49
CA LEU A 231 1.95 21.08 -3.86
C LEU A 231 1.24 22.25 -4.56
N LEU A 232 1.00 22.12 -5.87
CA LEU A 232 0.40 23.17 -6.69
C LEU A 232 -1.12 23.22 -6.50
N ASP A 233 -1.81 22.08 -6.60
CA ASP A 233 -3.26 21.98 -6.46
C ASP A 233 -3.68 20.52 -6.20
N GLU A 234 -5.00 20.30 -6.12
CA GLU A 234 -5.60 18.97 -5.93
C GLU A 234 -5.60 18.15 -7.22
N ASP A 235 -6.12 18.72 -8.31
CA ASP A 235 -6.47 17.99 -9.53
C ASP A 235 -5.70 18.51 -10.76
N PHE A 236 -4.68 17.75 -11.14
CA PHE A 236 -3.88 18.05 -12.33
C PHE A 236 -4.71 18.19 -13.61
N THR A 237 -5.78 17.42 -13.74
CA THR A 237 -6.60 17.44 -14.97
C THR A 237 -7.39 18.72 -15.14
N LYS A 238 -7.66 19.44 -14.05
CA LYS A 238 -8.42 20.70 -14.07
C LYS A 238 -7.54 21.93 -14.07
N ASN A 239 -6.43 21.88 -13.34
CA ASN A 239 -5.64 23.04 -13.00
C ASN A 239 -4.16 22.91 -13.39
N SER A 240 -3.83 22.12 -14.42
CA SER A 240 -2.44 21.92 -14.83
C SER A 240 -1.79 23.24 -15.32
N VAL A 241 -0.67 23.59 -14.69
CA VAL A 241 0.13 24.80 -15.02
C VAL A 241 1.59 24.44 -15.22
N GLY A 242 2.38 25.39 -15.69
CA GLY A 242 3.83 25.23 -15.86
C GLY A 242 4.24 24.45 -17.10
N SER A 243 5.54 24.32 -17.27
CA SER A 243 6.21 23.44 -18.23
C SER A 243 7.44 22.82 -17.56
N TYR A 244 7.81 21.59 -17.95
CA TYR A 244 8.74 20.78 -17.20
C TYR A 244 9.72 20.05 -18.10
N THR A 245 10.97 19.95 -17.66
CA THR A 245 11.98 19.10 -18.32
C THR A 245 11.78 17.62 -18.00
N LYS A 246 11.22 17.34 -16.82
CA LYS A 246 10.94 15.96 -16.34
C LYS A 246 9.54 15.85 -15.78
N ILE A 247 8.78 14.86 -16.27
CA ILE A 247 7.49 14.48 -15.67
C ILE A 247 7.54 13.00 -15.37
N ILE A 248 7.36 12.64 -14.09
CA ILE A 248 7.40 11.24 -13.62
C ILE A 248 6.13 10.95 -12.84
N ALA A 249 5.38 9.91 -13.24
CA ALA A 249 4.02 9.74 -12.74
C ALA A 249 3.58 8.27 -12.62
N ASN A 250 2.69 8.03 -11.64
CA ASN A 250 1.85 6.86 -11.56
C ASN A 250 0.38 7.30 -11.43
N PRO A 251 -0.27 7.70 -12.53
CA PRO A 251 -1.63 8.22 -12.51
C PRO A 251 -2.68 7.12 -12.25
N PRO A 252 -3.94 7.49 -11.91
CA PRO A 252 -5.04 6.54 -11.78
C PRO A 252 -5.37 5.85 -13.11
N PHE A 253 -5.76 4.55 -13.07
CA PHE A 253 -5.98 3.74 -14.30
C PHE A 253 -7.44 3.61 -14.70
N SER A 254 -8.38 3.77 -13.75
CA SER A 254 -9.82 3.52 -13.98
C SER A 254 -10.36 4.41 -15.10
N GLY A 255 -11.17 3.81 -15.99
CA GLY A 255 -11.79 4.57 -17.07
C GLY A 255 -10.81 5.14 -18.11
N ASN A 256 -9.61 4.59 -18.21
CA ASN A 256 -8.53 5.05 -19.09
C ASN A 256 -7.99 6.45 -18.69
N GLN A 257 -8.01 6.79 -17.40
CA GLN A 257 -7.47 8.06 -16.91
C GLN A 257 -5.95 8.15 -17.10
N ASP A 258 -5.26 7.01 -17.01
CA ASP A 258 -3.81 6.92 -17.23
C ASP A 258 -3.39 7.51 -18.59
N ILE A 259 -4.05 7.10 -19.67
CA ILE A 259 -3.72 7.61 -21.01
C ILE A 259 -4.17 9.07 -21.24
N GLU A 260 -5.22 9.51 -20.55
CA GLU A 260 -5.62 10.92 -20.55
C GLU A 260 -4.59 11.79 -19.81
N HIS A 261 -4.10 11.32 -18.66
CA HIS A 261 -3.02 11.99 -17.92
C HIS A 261 -1.73 12.07 -18.75
N VAL A 262 -1.33 10.97 -19.41
CA VAL A 262 -0.12 10.95 -20.25
C VAL A 262 -0.18 12.04 -21.34
N ARG A 263 -1.33 12.24 -21.97
CA ARG A 263 -1.50 13.31 -22.97
C ARG A 263 -1.39 14.69 -22.36
N LEU A 264 -2.05 14.93 -21.22
CA LEU A 264 -1.97 16.22 -20.52
C LEU A 264 -0.55 16.51 -20.03
N MET A 265 0.16 15.48 -19.55
CA MET A 265 1.57 15.60 -19.17
C MET A 265 2.45 15.96 -20.35
N TYR A 266 2.24 15.34 -21.52
CA TYR A 266 2.98 15.67 -22.73
C TYR A 266 2.78 17.13 -23.16
N ASP A 267 1.58 17.68 -22.98
CA ASP A 267 1.30 19.10 -23.26
C ASP A 267 2.09 20.04 -22.34
N ARG A 268 2.46 19.57 -21.13
CA ARG A 268 3.28 20.29 -20.13
C ARG A 268 4.77 20.00 -20.24
N LEU A 269 5.18 19.11 -21.13
CA LEU A 269 6.58 18.77 -21.33
C LEU A 269 7.25 19.82 -22.21
N GLU A 270 8.44 20.27 -21.82
CA GLU A 270 9.28 21.16 -22.60
C GLU A 270 9.91 20.44 -23.81
N GLU A 271 10.32 21.20 -24.82
CA GLU A 271 11.14 20.65 -25.90
C GLU A 271 12.47 20.13 -25.35
N GLY A 272 12.82 18.90 -25.68
CA GLY A 272 13.96 18.18 -25.10
C GLY A 272 13.66 17.51 -23.75
N GLY A 273 12.48 17.73 -23.18
CA GLY A 273 12.07 17.12 -21.93
C GLY A 273 11.70 15.64 -22.06
N THR A 274 11.61 14.95 -20.91
CA THR A 274 11.26 13.52 -20.85
C THR A 274 10.12 13.28 -19.88
N LEU A 275 9.09 12.56 -20.35
CA LEU A 275 7.99 12.02 -19.58
C LEU A 275 8.20 10.52 -19.35
N ALA A 276 8.09 10.05 -18.12
CA ALA A 276 8.03 8.63 -17.79
C ALA A 276 6.80 8.36 -16.88
N ALA A 277 5.87 7.53 -17.34
CA ALA A 277 4.63 7.28 -16.61
C ALA A 277 4.28 5.80 -16.56
N ILE A 278 3.78 5.35 -15.40
CA ILE A 278 3.18 4.02 -15.25
C ILE A 278 1.76 4.06 -15.80
N THR A 279 1.38 3.04 -16.56
CA THR A 279 0.04 2.91 -17.13
C THR A 279 -0.47 1.48 -17.01
N SER A 280 -1.77 1.30 -17.11
CA SER A 280 -2.38 -0.03 -17.26
C SER A 280 -2.00 -0.63 -18.61
N GLN A 281 -1.99 -1.96 -18.72
CA GLN A 281 -1.85 -2.62 -20.03
C GLN A 281 -3.14 -2.61 -20.85
N HIS A 282 -4.28 -2.16 -20.30
CA HIS A 282 -5.59 -2.21 -20.94
C HIS A 282 -5.57 -1.53 -22.31
N TRP A 283 -5.05 -0.31 -22.40
CA TRP A 283 -5.00 0.46 -23.64
C TRP A 283 -4.21 -0.23 -24.77
N LYS A 284 -3.27 -1.13 -24.44
CA LYS A 284 -2.44 -1.86 -25.44
C LYS A 284 -3.27 -2.78 -26.32
N PHE A 285 -4.35 -3.37 -25.77
CA PHE A 285 -5.16 -4.41 -26.43
C PHE A 285 -6.62 -4.01 -26.65
N ALA A 286 -7.14 -3.02 -25.95
CA ALA A 286 -8.54 -2.63 -26.01
C ALA A 286 -8.94 -2.03 -27.37
N SER A 287 -10.18 -2.32 -27.78
CA SER A 287 -10.78 -1.82 -29.03
C SER A 287 -11.52 -0.48 -28.87
N GLU A 288 -11.53 0.08 -27.68
CA GLU A 288 -12.12 1.37 -27.40
C GLU A 288 -11.42 2.49 -28.19
N LYS A 289 -12.21 3.44 -28.70
CA LYS A 289 -11.67 4.54 -29.50
C LYS A 289 -10.53 5.29 -28.80
N LYS A 290 -10.68 5.60 -27.52
CA LYS A 290 -9.65 6.28 -26.71
C LYS A 290 -8.33 5.51 -26.73
N CYS A 291 -8.37 4.18 -26.61
CA CYS A 291 -7.19 3.33 -26.59
C CYS A 291 -6.53 3.24 -27.99
N ILE A 292 -7.34 3.17 -29.04
CA ILE A 292 -6.85 3.21 -30.43
C ILE A 292 -6.18 4.54 -30.74
N ASP A 293 -6.85 5.65 -30.39
CA ASP A 293 -6.35 6.99 -30.60
C ASP A 293 -5.05 7.23 -29.80
N PHE A 294 -4.95 6.69 -28.58
CA PHE A 294 -3.73 6.80 -27.78
C PHE A 294 -2.57 5.99 -28.41
N ARG A 295 -2.80 4.76 -28.86
CA ARG A 295 -1.76 3.96 -29.55
C ARG A 295 -1.23 4.63 -30.82
N ASN A 296 -2.11 5.27 -31.58
CA ASN A 296 -1.71 5.98 -32.80
C ASN A 296 -0.88 7.22 -32.45
N TRP A 297 -1.37 8.02 -31.51
CA TRP A 297 -0.66 9.20 -31.03
C TRP A 297 0.70 8.85 -30.41
N LEU A 298 0.79 7.77 -29.60
CA LEU A 298 2.05 7.34 -28.99
C LEU A 298 3.11 7.00 -30.05
N LYS A 299 2.70 6.45 -31.20
CA LYS A 299 3.60 6.22 -32.34
C LYS A 299 4.03 7.54 -33.00
N GLU A 300 3.12 8.49 -33.12
CA GLU A 300 3.41 9.82 -33.71
C GLU A 300 4.45 10.58 -32.89
N VAL A 301 4.37 10.50 -31.57
CA VAL A 301 5.34 11.13 -30.65
C VAL A 301 6.54 10.21 -30.31
N HIS A 302 6.70 9.10 -31.02
CA HIS A 302 7.80 8.14 -30.84
C HIS A 302 7.93 7.61 -29.40
N GLY A 303 6.81 7.45 -28.69
CA GLY A 303 6.82 6.96 -27.32
C GLY A 303 7.23 5.48 -27.22
N GLU A 304 8.06 5.20 -26.23
CA GLU A 304 8.56 3.88 -25.91
C GLU A 304 7.70 3.22 -24.82
N VAL A 305 7.57 1.90 -24.85
CA VAL A 305 6.74 1.13 -23.90
C VAL A 305 7.55 -0.01 -23.33
N PHE A 306 7.61 -0.10 -22.00
CA PHE A 306 8.31 -1.14 -21.26
C PHE A 306 7.31 -1.93 -20.40
N ASP A 307 7.45 -3.25 -20.36
CA ASP A 307 6.60 -4.10 -19.53
C ASP A 307 7.12 -4.08 -18.07
N ILE A 308 6.20 -3.92 -17.10
CA ILE A 308 6.47 -4.07 -15.68
C ILE A 308 5.91 -5.42 -15.24
N SER A 309 6.75 -6.27 -14.66
CA SER A 309 6.39 -7.65 -14.32
C SER A 309 5.21 -7.74 -13.36
N ALA A 310 4.35 -8.74 -13.57
CA ALA A 310 3.29 -9.07 -12.62
C ALA A 310 3.92 -9.46 -11.28
N GLY A 311 3.65 -8.69 -10.25
CA GLY A 311 4.18 -8.95 -8.91
C GLY A 311 5.04 -7.83 -8.34
N GLU A 312 5.55 -6.92 -9.16
CA GLU A 312 6.25 -5.71 -8.66
C GLU A 312 5.35 -4.85 -7.74
N PHE A 313 4.05 -4.85 -7.97
CA PHE A 313 3.05 -4.14 -7.15
C PHE A 313 2.36 -5.01 -6.09
N LYS A 314 2.86 -6.21 -5.76
CA LYS A 314 2.23 -7.09 -4.75
C LYS A 314 2.15 -6.45 -3.38
N GLU A 315 3.18 -5.73 -2.97
CA GLU A 315 3.21 -5.04 -1.68
C GLU A 315 2.17 -3.91 -1.60
N SER A 316 1.85 -3.30 -2.76
CA SER A 316 0.78 -2.29 -2.89
C SER A 316 -0.63 -2.89 -3.02
N GLY A 317 -0.77 -4.21 -2.83
CA GLY A 317 -2.06 -4.90 -2.79
C GLY A 317 -2.67 -5.20 -4.16
N THR A 318 -1.90 -5.12 -5.26
CA THR A 318 -2.38 -5.46 -6.61
C THR A 318 -1.42 -6.40 -7.34
N SER A 319 -1.99 -7.27 -8.19
CA SER A 319 -1.23 -8.14 -9.11
C SER A 319 -1.44 -7.71 -10.56
N ILE A 320 -1.86 -6.48 -10.80
CA ILE A 320 -2.13 -5.96 -12.14
C ILE A 320 -0.80 -5.80 -12.88
N ILE A 321 -0.74 -6.30 -14.12
CA ILE A 321 0.38 -6.04 -15.03
C ILE A 321 0.28 -4.58 -15.49
N THR A 322 1.37 -3.86 -15.37
CA THR A 322 1.48 -2.46 -15.74
C THR A 322 2.56 -2.24 -16.79
N LEU A 323 2.56 -1.07 -17.38
CA LEU A 323 3.53 -0.66 -18.39
C LEU A 323 4.18 0.66 -17.95
N ALA A 324 5.43 0.89 -18.31
CA ALA A 324 6.00 2.22 -18.32
C ALA A 324 5.94 2.77 -19.74
N VAL A 325 5.44 3.99 -19.89
CA VAL A 325 5.44 4.78 -21.13
C VAL A 325 6.46 5.88 -20.98
N VAL A 326 7.39 5.98 -21.92
CA VAL A 326 8.44 7.00 -21.95
C VAL A 326 8.32 7.79 -23.24
N ILE A 327 8.28 9.12 -23.14
CA ILE A 327 8.17 10.03 -24.28
C ILE A 327 9.20 11.15 -24.13
N LYS A 328 9.94 11.42 -25.19
CA LYS A 328 10.82 12.61 -25.32
C LYS A 328 10.16 13.59 -26.28
N LYS A 329 10.05 14.83 -25.90
CA LYS A 329 9.47 15.88 -26.73
C LYS A 329 10.52 16.64 -27.50
#